data_8168f1669c119e3186d8f1e9bf9f48d7
#
_entry.id   8168f1669c119e3186d8f1e9bf9f48d7
#
_cell.length_a   1.000
_cell.length_b   1.000
_cell.length_c   1.000
_cell.angle_alpha   90.00
_cell.angle_beta   90.00
_cell.angle_gamma   90.00
#
_symmetry.space_group_name_H-M   'P 1'
#
loop_
_entity.id
_entity.type
_entity.pdbx_description
1 polymer ?
#
loop_
_entity_poly.entity_id
_entity_poly.type
_entity_poly.pdbx_seq_one_letter_code
_entity_poly.pdbx_strand_id
1 'polypeptide(L)'
;MLFHNPVFLFIFLPIVLLLYYYASKYSKFAHEYFLVIAGFFFYAWWNIYLSPLIIISIIVNFYFGNLIKNNLEKNSKKIILMISIFLNILFLAIFKYADFVIENINYLFNVNLDLLNLPFPLAISFFTFQTIAYLVDCYNGIIEKKTRLSQFSLFVIFFPQLIAGPIVKYNHMMAQFDEKNNRLINQQNFYLGLVIILIGLFKKVILADNLTL
;
A
#
# COMPACT_ATOMS: atom_id res chain seq x y z
N MET A 1 1.28 -6.87 12.43
CA MET A 1 1.23 -5.92 13.57
C MET A 1 -0.05 -5.10 13.44
N LEU A 2 -0.89 -5.03 14.48
CA LEU A 2 -2.12 -4.20 14.45
C LEU A 2 -1.82 -2.84 15.08
N PHE A 3 -2.50 -1.77 14.63
CA PHE A 3 -2.22 -0.40 15.11
C PHE A 3 -2.49 -0.16 16.59
N HIS A 4 -3.40 -0.91 17.20
CA HIS A 4 -3.67 -0.85 18.64
C HIS A 4 -2.75 -1.74 19.50
N ASN A 5 -1.85 -2.49 18.87
CA ASN A 5 -0.91 -3.35 19.59
C ASN A 5 0.12 -2.46 20.34
N PRO A 6 0.37 -2.71 21.64
CA PRO A 6 1.38 -1.98 22.40
C PRO A 6 2.78 -1.97 21.75
N VAL A 7 3.18 -3.06 21.11
CA VAL A 7 4.47 -3.14 20.38
C VAL A 7 4.52 -2.14 19.22
N PHE A 8 3.40 -1.95 18.51
CA PHE A 8 3.33 -0.95 17.45
C PHE A 8 3.43 0.47 18.02
N LEU A 9 2.64 0.77 19.05
CA LEU A 9 2.52 2.14 19.58
C LEU A 9 3.76 2.61 20.35
N PHE A 10 4.34 1.71 21.18
CA PHE A 10 5.40 2.10 22.10
C PHE A 10 6.81 1.73 21.61
N ILE A 11 6.94 0.86 20.61
CA ILE A 11 8.25 0.45 20.10
C ILE A 11 8.38 0.85 18.63
N PHE A 12 7.56 0.28 17.75
CA PHE A 12 7.74 0.44 16.30
C PHE A 12 7.55 1.89 15.86
N LEU A 13 6.44 2.52 16.22
CA LEU A 13 6.11 3.89 15.79
C LEU A 13 7.14 4.93 16.29
N PRO A 14 7.54 4.95 17.59
CA PRO A 14 8.58 5.86 18.06
C PRO A 14 9.93 5.66 17.37
N ILE A 15 10.35 4.41 17.18
CA ILE A 15 11.61 4.11 16.48
C ILE A 15 11.55 4.60 15.03
N VAL A 16 10.44 4.34 14.32
CA VAL A 16 10.28 4.79 12.94
C VAL A 16 10.29 6.31 12.86
N LEU A 17 9.62 7.03 13.77
CA LEU A 17 9.62 8.48 13.78
C LEU A 17 11.03 9.05 14.05
N LEU A 18 11.73 8.54 15.03
CA LEU A 18 13.09 8.98 15.34
C LEU A 18 14.04 8.77 14.16
N LEU A 19 14.02 7.58 13.57
CA LEU A 19 14.88 7.24 12.44
C LEU A 19 14.49 7.98 11.16
N TYR A 20 13.20 8.28 10.95
CA TYR A 20 12.73 9.12 9.84
C TYR A 20 13.35 10.52 9.89
N TYR A 21 13.27 11.20 11.04
CA TYR A 21 13.85 12.52 11.19
C TYR A 21 15.39 12.49 11.14
N TYR A 22 15.99 11.43 11.66
CA TYR A 22 17.45 11.24 11.57
C TYR A 22 17.88 11.04 10.10
N ALA A 23 17.24 10.14 9.37
CA ALA A 23 17.52 9.89 7.95
C ALA A 23 17.32 11.14 7.08
N SER A 24 16.34 11.97 7.41
CA SER A 24 16.05 13.21 6.69
C SER A 24 17.20 14.24 6.74
N LYS A 25 18.11 14.14 7.72
CA LYS A 25 19.29 15.00 7.83
C LYS A 25 20.40 14.62 6.86
N TYR A 26 20.51 13.35 6.48
CA TYR A 26 21.64 12.86 5.68
C TYR A 26 21.46 13.05 4.18
N SER A 27 20.26 12.83 3.67
CA SER A 27 20.00 12.92 2.23
C SER A 27 18.54 13.25 1.94
N LYS A 28 18.35 13.96 0.81
CA LYS A 28 17.02 14.29 0.28
C LYS A 28 16.13 13.07 0.10
N PHE A 29 16.69 11.88 -0.09
CA PHE A 29 15.95 10.65 -0.39
C PHE A 29 16.04 9.60 0.72
N ALA A 30 16.92 9.78 1.71
CA ALA A 30 17.15 8.78 2.75
C ALA A 30 15.87 8.44 3.54
N HIS A 31 15.02 9.43 3.82
CA HIS A 31 13.75 9.23 4.50
C HIS A 31 12.77 8.39 3.70
N GLU A 32 12.75 8.52 2.35
CA GLU A 32 11.90 7.70 1.49
C GLU A 32 12.31 6.22 1.56
N TYR A 33 13.61 5.94 1.37
CA TYR A 33 14.12 4.57 1.47
C TYR A 33 13.90 3.96 2.85
N PHE A 34 14.11 4.76 3.89
CA PHE A 34 13.86 4.30 5.25
C PHE A 34 12.40 3.92 5.47
N LEU A 35 11.45 4.76 5.04
CA LEU A 35 10.03 4.47 5.17
C LEU A 35 9.58 3.27 4.32
N VAL A 36 10.20 3.04 3.16
CA VAL A 36 9.97 1.82 2.36
C VAL A 36 10.41 0.58 3.13
N ILE A 37 11.59 0.63 3.75
CA ILE A 37 12.10 -0.49 4.58
C ILE A 37 11.20 -0.72 5.79
N ALA A 38 10.79 0.35 6.49
CA ALA A 38 9.89 0.27 7.63
C ALA A 38 8.52 -0.30 7.23
N GLY A 39 7.97 0.13 6.09
CA GLY A 39 6.71 -0.38 5.54
C GLY A 39 6.81 -1.86 5.17
N PHE A 40 7.91 -2.26 4.54
CA PHE A 40 8.17 -3.66 4.22
C PHE A 40 8.32 -4.52 5.48
N PHE A 41 9.06 -4.04 6.49
CA PHE A 41 9.17 -4.72 7.77
C PHE A 41 7.81 -4.89 8.44
N PHE A 42 6.98 -3.84 8.45
CA PHE A 42 5.62 -3.88 8.99
C PHE A 42 4.75 -4.92 8.27
N TYR A 43 4.84 -5.00 6.94
CA TYR A 43 4.10 -5.98 6.13
C TYR A 43 4.59 -7.41 6.38
N ALA A 44 5.91 -7.62 6.35
CA ALA A 44 6.54 -8.92 6.58
C ALA A 44 6.30 -9.47 8.00
N TRP A 45 6.08 -8.59 8.98
CA TRP A 45 5.68 -9.00 10.34
C TRP A 45 4.36 -9.76 10.37
N TRP A 46 3.45 -9.48 9.45
CA TRP A 46 2.21 -10.23 9.34
C TRP A 46 2.46 -11.63 8.79
N ASN A 47 3.10 -11.74 7.64
CA ASN A 47 3.49 -13.02 7.03
C ASN A 47 4.65 -12.79 6.05
N ILE A 48 5.83 -13.29 6.41
CA ILE A 48 7.03 -13.14 5.60
C ILE A 48 6.93 -13.91 4.27
N TYR A 49 6.23 -15.04 4.24
CA TYR A 49 6.10 -15.87 3.03
C TYR A 49 5.23 -15.20 1.96
N LEU A 50 4.33 -14.30 2.35
CA LEU A 50 3.49 -13.54 1.42
C LEU A 50 4.10 -12.18 1.04
N SER A 51 5.16 -11.77 1.71
CA SER A 51 5.81 -10.48 1.44
C SER A 51 6.41 -10.36 0.03
N PRO A 52 6.90 -11.41 -0.67
CA PRO A 52 7.32 -11.28 -2.06
C PRO A 52 6.20 -10.83 -3.02
N LEU A 53 4.94 -11.15 -2.72
CA LEU A 53 3.81 -10.80 -3.59
C LEU A 53 3.63 -9.28 -3.71
N ILE A 54 3.75 -8.52 -2.62
CA ILE A 54 3.66 -7.06 -2.68
C ILE A 54 4.86 -6.46 -3.42
N ILE A 55 6.06 -7.05 -3.28
CA ILE A 55 7.26 -6.62 -4.02
C ILE A 55 7.05 -6.82 -5.52
N ILE A 56 6.58 -8.00 -5.93
CA ILE A 56 6.27 -8.30 -7.34
C ILE A 56 5.23 -7.31 -7.86
N SER A 57 4.16 -7.07 -7.11
CA SER A 57 3.13 -6.08 -7.48
C SER A 57 3.73 -4.69 -7.68
N ILE A 58 4.61 -4.23 -6.77
CA ILE A 58 5.29 -2.94 -6.88
C ILE A 58 6.14 -2.87 -8.17
N ILE A 59 6.98 -3.87 -8.42
CA ILE A 59 7.88 -3.88 -9.57
C ILE A 59 7.10 -3.88 -10.88
N VAL A 60 6.10 -4.76 -11.00
CA VAL A 60 5.28 -4.90 -12.21
C VAL A 60 4.49 -3.62 -12.50
N ASN A 61 3.83 -3.06 -11.50
CA ASN A 61 3.02 -1.85 -11.68
C ASN A 61 3.87 -0.59 -11.90
N PHE A 62 5.04 -0.51 -11.28
CA PHE A 62 6.02 0.55 -11.59
C PHE A 62 6.47 0.51 -13.06
N TYR A 63 6.75 -0.69 -13.57
CA TYR A 63 7.13 -0.88 -14.97
C TYR A 63 5.99 -0.47 -15.91
N PHE A 64 4.75 -0.93 -15.67
CA PHE A 64 3.59 -0.53 -16.46
C PHE A 64 3.33 0.98 -16.41
N GLY A 65 3.43 1.60 -15.23
CA GLY A 65 3.28 3.04 -15.09
C GLY A 65 4.30 3.82 -15.92
N ASN A 66 5.55 3.37 -15.97
CA ASN A 66 6.58 3.98 -16.82
C ASN A 66 6.33 3.73 -18.32
N LEU A 67 5.89 2.53 -18.71
CA LEU A 67 5.53 2.24 -20.10
C LEU A 67 4.38 3.15 -20.57
N ILE A 68 3.35 3.35 -19.76
CA ILE A 68 2.23 4.24 -20.08
C ILE A 68 2.71 5.67 -20.26
N LYS A 69 3.56 6.18 -19.34
CA LYS A 69 4.07 7.57 -19.40
C LYS A 69 4.99 7.83 -20.59
N ASN A 70 5.84 6.86 -20.93
CA ASN A 70 6.83 7.02 -21.98
C ASN A 70 6.27 6.77 -23.39
N ASN A 71 5.07 6.20 -23.52
CA ASN A 71 4.46 5.92 -24.81
C ASN A 71 3.78 7.19 -25.34
N LEU A 72 3.99 7.53 -26.61
CA LEU A 72 3.38 8.71 -27.25
C LEU A 72 2.05 8.39 -27.93
N GLU A 73 1.85 7.16 -28.35
CA GLU A 73 0.62 6.74 -29.03
C GLU A 73 -0.51 6.45 -28.06
N LYS A 74 -1.64 7.13 -28.23
CA LYS A 74 -2.83 6.98 -27.38
C LYS A 74 -3.36 5.55 -27.36
N ASN A 75 -3.38 4.86 -28.52
CA ASN A 75 -3.88 3.50 -28.59
C ASN A 75 -2.98 2.52 -27.84
N SER A 76 -1.67 2.62 -27.99
CA SER A 76 -0.70 1.81 -27.26
C SER A 76 -0.78 2.04 -25.76
N LYS A 77 -0.94 3.29 -25.28
CA LYS A 77 -1.19 3.62 -23.87
C LYS A 77 -2.43 2.90 -23.35
N LYS A 78 -3.52 2.93 -24.12
CA LYS A 78 -4.79 2.30 -23.72
C LYS A 78 -4.64 0.79 -23.59
N ILE A 79 -3.98 0.15 -24.53
CA ILE A 79 -3.73 -1.31 -24.48
C ILE A 79 -2.90 -1.68 -23.26
N ILE A 80 -1.80 -0.96 -22.99
CA ILE A 80 -0.94 -1.20 -21.82
C ILE A 80 -1.74 -1.02 -20.53
N LEU A 81 -2.58 0.02 -20.44
CA LEU A 81 -3.45 0.23 -19.29
C LEU A 81 -4.44 -0.94 -19.10
N MET A 82 -5.11 -1.38 -20.16
CA MET A 82 -6.06 -2.49 -20.07
C MET A 82 -5.38 -3.79 -19.61
N ILE A 83 -4.21 -4.10 -20.16
CA ILE A 83 -3.43 -5.27 -19.75
C ILE A 83 -3.02 -5.16 -18.28
N SER A 84 -2.53 -4.01 -17.85
CA SER A 84 -2.09 -3.81 -16.47
C SER A 84 -3.25 -3.91 -15.48
N ILE A 85 -4.41 -3.34 -15.79
CA ILE A 85 -5.63 -3.47 -14.97
C ILE A 85 -6.07 -4.94 -14.92
N PHE A 86 -6.13 -5.61 -16.06
CA PHE A 86 -6.51 -7.02 -16.13
C PHE A 86 -5.60 -7.90 -15.26
N LEU A 87 -4.28 -7.72 -15.32
CA LEU A 87 -3.32 -8.47 -14.51
C LEU A 87 -3.51 -8.19 -13.00
N ASN A 88 -3.77 -6.94 -12.61
CA ASN A 88 -4.04 -6.60 -11.22
C ASN A 88 -5.34 -7.23 -10.71
N ILE A 89 -6.41 -7.20 -11.51
CA ILE A 89 -7.69 -7.83 -11.16
C ILE A 89 -7.54 -9.35 -11.11
N LEU A 90 -6.83 -9.95 -12.08
CA LEU A 90 -6.56 -11.38 -12.10
C LEU A 90 -5.77 -11.83 -10.87
N PHE A 91 -4.73 -11.07 -10.49
CA PHE A 91 -3.97 -11.32 -9.28
C PHE A 91 -4.86 -11.29 -8.02
N LEU A 92 -5.70 -10.28 -7.90
CA LEU A 92 -6.68 -10.19 -6.81
C LEU A 92 -7.67 -11.35 -6.85
N ALA A 93 -8.18 -11.70 -8.04
CA ALA A 93 -9.16 -12.76 -8.22
C ALA A 93 -8.64 -14.13 -7.81
N ILE A 94 -7.39 -14.45 -8.14
CA ILE A 94 -6.75 -15.72 -7.75
C ILE A 94 -6.72 -15.87 -6.23
N PHE A 95 -6.25 -14.85 -5.50
CA PHE A 95 -6.11 -14.96 -4.05
C PHE A 95 -7.44 -14.85 -3.29
N LYS A 96 -8.43 -14.18 -3.85
CA LYS A 96 -9.68 -13.90 -3.15
C LYS A 96 -10.84 -14.79 -3.55
N TYR A 97 -10.90 -15.20 -4.82
CA TYR A 97 -12.08 -15.84 -5.38
C TYR A 97 -11.82 -17.22 -6.01
N ALA A 98 -10.56 -17.73 -6.01
CA ALA A 98 -10.27 -19.01 -6.63
C ALA A 98 -11.09 -20.15 -6.00
N ASP A 99 -11.10 -20.26 -4.68
CA ASP A 99 -11.82 -21.33 -3.98
C ASP A 99 -13.34 -21.18 -4.17
N PHE A 100 -13.87 -19.97 -4.13
CA PHE A 100 -15.27 -19.70 -4.46
C PHE A 100 -15.65 -20.17 -5.88
N VAL A 101 -14.77 -19.92 -6.86
CA VAL A 101 -15.00 -20.40 -8.24
C VAL A 101 -14.94 -21.92 -8.30
N ILE A 102 -13.96 -22.55 -7.65
CA ILE A 102 -13.83 -24.02 -7.61
C ILE A 102 -15.05 -24.67 -6.95
N GLU A 103 -15.52 -24.13 -5.82
CA GLU A 103 -16.74 -24.62 -5.15
C GLU A 103 -17.98 -24.56 -6.06
N ASN A 104 -18.16 -23.45 -6.77
CA ASN A 104 -19.27 -23.31 -7.71
C ASN A 104 -19.15 -24.27 -8.91
N ILE A 105 -17.95 -24.49 -9.45
CA ILE A 105 -17.70 -25.47 -10.50
C ILE A 105 -18.02 -26.88 -9.99
N ASN A 106 -17.54 -27.24 -8.81
CA ASN A 106 -17.84 -28.54 -8.18
C ASN A 106 -19.34 -28.76 -8.03
N TYR A 107 -20.06 -27.74 -7.57
CA TYR A 107 -21.50 -27.79 -7.38
C TYR A 107 -22.26 -27.93 -8.72
N LEU A 108 -21.91 -27.14 -9.73
CA LEU A 108 -22.63 -27.10 -11.01
C LEU A 108 -22.37 -28.32 -11.89
N PHE A 109 -21.15 -28.85 -11.86
CA PHE A 109 -20.72 -29.94 -12.75
C PHE A 109 -20.58 -31.29 -12.05
N ASN A 110 -20.90 -31.36 -10.72
CA ASN A 110 -20.72 -32.57 -9.89
C ASN A 110 -19.30 -33.17 -10.00
N VAL A 111 -18.28 -32.29 -10.05
CA VAL A 111 -16.87 -32.68 -10.03
C VAL A 111 -16.30 -32.43 -8.63
N ASN A 112 -15.17 -33.08 -8.32
CA ASN A 112 -14.47 -32.91 -7.04
C ASN A 112 -13.07 -32.37 -7.30
N LEU A 113 -12.98 -31.07 -7.61
CA LEU A 113 -11.71 -30.35 -7.70
C LEU A 113 -11.27 -29.92 -6.31
N ASP A 114 -10.01 -30.12 -5.98
CA ASP A 114 -9.44 -29.69 -4.70
C ASP A 114 -9.39 -28.16 -4.61
N LEU A 115 -9.72 -27.64 -3.43
CA LEU A 115 -9.58 -26.21 -3.13
C LEU A 115 -8.09 -25.85 -3.02
N LEU A 116 -7.74 -24.66 -3.50
CA LEU A 116 -6.36 -24.18 -3.46
C LEU A 116 -5.91 -23.78 -2.06
N ASN A 117 -6.85 -23.35 -1.20
CA ASN A 117 -6.60 -22.89 0.17
C ASN A 117 -5.45 -21.87 0.27
N LEU A 118 -5.39 -20.94 -0.71
CA LEU A 118 -4.33 -19.96 -0.78
C LEU A 118 -4.38 -19.01 0.43
N PRO A 119 -3.26 -18.79 1.12
CA PRO A 119 -3.22 -17.84 2.21
C PRO A 119 -3.49 -16.44 1.69
N PHE A 120 -4.41 -15.70 2.35
CA PHE A 120 -4.84 -14.38 1.91
C PHE A 120 -3.78 -13.31 2.26
N PRO A 121 -3.19 -12.62 1.26
CA PRO A 121 -2.22 -11.57 1.53
C PRO A 121 -2.87 -10.37 2.20
N LEU A 122 -2.19 -9.82 3.21
CA LEU A 122 -2.67 -8.62 3.91
C LEU A 122 -2.88 -7.47 2.92
N ALA A 123 -4.02 -6.81 3.03
CA ALA A 123 -4.36 -5.61 2.25
C ALA A 123 -4.30 -5.78 0.71
N ILE A 124 -4.40 -7.02 0.18
CA ILE A 124 -4.28 -7.27 -1.27
C ILE A 124 -5.27 -6.43 -2.08
N SER A 125 -6.52 -6.33 -1.66
CA SER A 125 -7.53 -5.50 -2.35
C SER A 125 -7.14 -4.04 -2.33
N PHE A 126 -6.62 -3.56 -1.20
CA PHE A 126 -6.27 -2.17 -1.01
C PHE A 126 -5.11 -1.75 -1.93
N PHE A 127 -3.97 -2.45 -1.87
CA PHE A 127 -2.84 -2.08 -2.73
C PHE A 127 -3.13 -2.34 -4.21
N THR A 128 -3.98 -3.31 -4.56
CA THR A 128 -4.42 -3.53 -5.94
C THR A 128 -5.20 -2.33 -6.48
N PHE A 129 -6.22 -1.85 -5.77
CA PHE A 129 -6.97 -0.67 -6.22
C PHE A 129 -6.14 0.60 -6.20
N GLN A 130 -5.24 0.74 -5.24
CA GLN A 130 -4.31 1.87 -5.18
C GLN A 130 -3.36 1.90 -6.38
N THR A 131 -2.82 0.76 -6.78
CA THR A 131 -1.96 0.66 -7.97
C THR A 131 -2.73 0.87 -9.27
N ILE A 132 -3.96 0.37 -9.38
CA ILE A 132 -4.84 0.64 -10.54
C ILE A 132 -5.12 2.15 -10.65
N ALA A 133 -5.45 2.83 -9.54
CA ALA A 133 -5.65 4.28 -9.55
C ALA A 133 -4.40 5.04 -10.04
N TYR A 134 -3.20 4.63 -9.60
CA TYR A 134 -1.94 5.19 -10.09
C TYR A 134 -1.75 4.99 -11.61
N LEU A 135 -2.05 3.79 -12.14
CA LEU A 135 -1.94 3.50 -13.57
C LEU A 135 -2.90 4.34 -14.42
N VAL A 136 -4.14 4.53 -13.92
CA VAL A 136 -5.13 5.41 -14.54
C VAL A 136 -4.68 6.87 -14.52
N ASP A 137 -4.11 7.33 -13.41
CA ASP A 137 -3.55 8.69 -13.30
C ASP A 137 -2.36 8.91 -14.25
N CYS A 138 -1.51 7.87 -14.45
CA CYS A 138 -0.46 7.89 -15.47
C CYS A 138 -1.03 7.99 -16.90
N TYR A 139 -2.09 7.24 -17.20
CA TYR A 139 -2.75 7.28 -18.50
C TYR A 139 -3.39 8.64 -18.81
N ASN A 140 -4.04 9.23 -17.81
CA ASN A 140 -4.69 10.54 -17.92
C ASN A 140 -3.69 11.72 -17.96
N GLY A 141 -2.38 11.47 -17.83
CA GLY A 141 -1.37 12.53 -17.79
C GLY A 141 -1.34 13.32 -16.49
N ILE A 142 -2.02 12.85 -15.42
CA ILE A 142 -2.00 13.50 -14.10
C ILE A 142 -0.62 13.33 -13.44
N ILE A 143 0.06 12.20 -13.72
CA ILE A 143 1.40 11.89 -13.24
C ILE A 143 2.37 11.98 -14.43
N GLU A 144 2.80 13.18 -14.76
CA GLU A 144 3.73 13.42 -15.87
C GLU A 144 5.19 13.20 -15.50
N LYS A 145 5.56 13.48 -14.24
CA LYS A 145 6.93 13.41 -13.77
C LYS A 145 7.45 11.98 -13.74
N LYS A 146 8.75 11.82 -14.02
CA LYS A 146 9.43 10.52 -13.84
C LYS A 146 9.33 10.10 -12.38
N THR A 147 8.57 9.05 -12.13
CA THR A 147 8.42 8.46 -10.79
C THR A 147 9.66 7.65 -10.46
N ARG A 148 10.21 7.79 -9.25
CA ARG A 148 11.27 6.90 -8.75
C ARG A 148 10.65 5.63 -8.17
N LEU A 149 11.37 4.52 -8.25
CA LEU A 149 10.90 3.26 -7.65
C LEU A 149 10.67 3.42 -6.14
N SER A 150 11.54 4.17 -5.43
CA SER A 150 11.37 4.46 -4.00
C SER A 150 10.06 5.18 -3.68
N GLN A 151 9.67 6.17 -4.49
CA GLN A 151 8.43 6.91 -4.32
C GLN A 151 7.20 6.03 -4.57
N PHE A 152 7.25 5.23 -5.65
CA PHE A 152 6.16 4.30 -5.93
C PHE A 152 6.05 3.20 -4.88
N SER A 153 7.18 2.64 -4.43
CA SER A 153 7.19 1.67 -3.33
C SER A 153 6.63 2.27 -2.05
N LEU A 154 7.04 3.49 -1.70
CA LEU A 154 6.51 4.19 -0.53
C LEU A 154 5.00 4.41 -0.66
N PHE A 155 4.52 4.82 -1.83
CA PHE A 155 3.09 4.99 -2.09
C PHE A 155 2.30 3.71 -1.82
N VAL A 156 2.80 2.55 -2.23
CA VAL A 156 2.10 1.27 -2.08
C VAL A 156 2.22 0.70 -0.66
N ILE A 157 3.43 0.78 -0.04
CA ILE A 157 3.72 0.05 1.20
C ILE A 157 3.72 0.94 2.46
N PHE A 158 3.30 2.19 2.36
CA PHE A 158 3.25 3.10 3.50
C PHE A 158 2.35 2.55 4.61
N PHE A 159 2.97 2.02 5.67
CA PHE A 159 2.30 1.22 6.69
C PHE A 159 1.10 1.92 7.36
N PRO A 160 1.09 3.25 7.62
CA PRO A 160 -0.07 3.89 8.25
C PRO A 160 -1.34 3.83 7.39
N GLN A 161 -1.18 3.74 6.07
CA GLN A 161 -2.28 3.71 5.11
C GLN A 161 -2.62 2.28 4.65
N LEU A 162 -1.65 1.37 4.67
CA LEU A 162 -1.70 0.07 3.99
C LEU A 162 -2.88 -0.81 4.41
N ILE A 163 -3.25 -0.84 5.70
CA ILE A 163 -4.27 -1.77 6.22
C ILE A 163 -5.67 -1.17 6.16
N ALA A 164 -5.86 0.08 6.56
CA ALA A 164 -7.19 0.66 6.78
C ALA A 164 -7.26 2.16 6.41
N GLY A 165 -6.30 2.67 5.65
CA GLY A 165 -6.32 4.05 5.20
C GLY A 165 -7.28 4.28 4.03
N PRO A 166 -7.68 5.54 3.76
CA PRO A 166 -8.38 5.87 2.52
C PRO A 166 -7.46 5.69 1.31
N ILE A 167 -8.04 5.38 0.15
CA ILE A 167 -7.28 5.37 -1.11
C ILE A 167 -6.90 6.82 -1.44
N VAL A 168 -5.62 7.13 -1.33
CA VAL A 168 -5.07 8.47 -1.57
C VAL A 168 -4.48 8.53 -2.97
N LYS A 169 -4.60 9.68 -3.64
CA LYS A 169 -3.96 9.89 -4.95
C LYS A 169 -2.44 10.04 -4.80
N TYR A 170 -1.69 9.44 -5.74
CA TYR A 170 -0.23 9.46 -5.74
C TYR A 170 0.38 10.86 -5.55
N ASN A 171 -0.06 11.83 -6.37
CA ASN A 171 0.46 13.20 -6.31
C ASN A 171 0.21 13.88 -4.96
N HIS A 172 -0.95 13.61 -4.34
CA HIS A 172 -1.31 14.19 -3.04
C HIS A 172 -0.41 13.68 -1.91
N MET A 173 -0.10 12.39 -1.94
CA MET A 173 0.77 11.77 -0.96
C MET A 173 2.23 12.17 -1.16
N MET A 174 2.73 12.11 -2.40
CA MET A 174 4.14 12.42 -2.68
C MET A 174 4.46 13.88 -2.47
N ALA A 175 3.53 14.81 -2.71
CA ALA A 175 3.73 16.23 -2.40
C ALA A 175 4.06 16.46 -0.92
N GLN A 176 3.45 15.70 0.00
CA GLN A 176 3.74 15.82 1.44
C GLN A 176 5.15 15.33 1.80
N PHE A 177 5.65 14.27 1.13
CA PHE A 177 7.01 13.79 1.34
C PHE A 177 8.08 14.66 0.67
N ASP A 178 7.74 15.34 -0.41
CA ASP A 178 8.64 16.29 -1.09
C ASP A 178 8.76 17.63 -0.33
N GLU A 179 7.77 17.98 0.49
CA GLU A 179 7.75 19.21 1.28
C GLU A 179 8.85 19.18 2.37
N LYS A 180 9.76 20.18 2.30
CA LYS A 180 10.91 20.25 3.22
C LYS A 180 10.50 20.43 4.68
N ASN A 181 9.43 21.19 4.92
CA ASN A 181 8.96 21.49 6.28
C ASN A 181 8.48 20.24 7.00
N ASN A 182 7.93 19.25 6.28
CA ASN A 182 7.47 17.99 6.84
C ASN A 182 8.61 17.05 7.27
N ARG A 183 9.85 17.39 6.92
CA ARG A 183 11.06 16.66 7.32
C ARG A 183 11.70 17.21 8.60
N LEU A 184 11.16 18.30 9.12
CA LEU A 184 11.62 18.92 10.35
C LEU A 184 10.65 18.58 11.49
N ILE A 185 11.21 18.42 12.69
CA ILE A 185 10.41 18.22 13.89
C ILE A 185 9.66 19.51 14.19
N ASN A 186 8.32 19.43 14.14
CA ASN A 186 7.43 20.51 14.54
C ASN A 186 6.65 20.06 15.79
N GLN A 187 6.88 20.75 16.90
CA GLN A 187 6.24 20.42 18.18
C GLN A 187 4.70 20.47 18.11
N GLN A 188 4.14 21.45 17.41
CA GLN A 188 2.67 21.57 17.28
C GLN A 188 2.09 20.38 16.52
N ASN A 189 2.73 19.98 15.40
CA ASN A 189 2.31 18.82 14.63
C ASN A 189 2.47 17.52 15.42
N PHE A 190 3.51 17.42 16.24
CA PHE A 190 3.73 16.26 17.12
C PHE A 190 2.62 16.13 18.17
N TYR A 191 2.27 17.21 18.88
CA TYR A 191 1.18 17.19 19.85
C TYR A 191 -0.17 16.88 19.17
N LEU A 192 -0.45 17.50 18.02
CA LEU A 192 -1.67 17.24 17.27
C LEU A 192 -1.75 15.76 16.85
N GLY A 193 -0.62 15.20 16.38
CA GLY A 193 -0.54 13.79 16.01
C GLY A 193 -0.82 12.85 17.17
N LEU A 194 -0.29 13.14 18.36
CA LEU A 194 -0.60 12.37 19.58
C LEU A 194 -2.09 12.42 19.95
N VAL A 195 -2.69 13.61 19.89
CA VAL A 195 -4.14 13.77 20.17
C VAL A 195 -4.97 12.95 19.17
N ILE A 196 -4.64 12.99 17.87
CA ILE A 196 -5.35 12.24 16.85
C ILE A 196 -5.21 10.72 17.08
N ILE A 197 -4.02 10.23 17.46
CA ILE A 197 -3.79 8.83 17.80
C ILE A 197 -4.65 8.42 19.00
N LEU A 198 -4.67 9.22 20.06
CA LEU A 198 -5.50 8.94 21.26
C LEU A 198 -6.99 8.87 20.93
N ILE A 199 -7.49 9.82 20.14
CA ILE A 199 -8.88 9.80 19.67
C ILE A 199 -9.17 8.54 18.84
N GLY A 200 -8.25 8.16 17.94
CA GLY A 200 -8.37 6.95 17.13
C GLY A 200 -8.40 5.68 17.97
N LEU A 201 -7.52 5.57 18.97
CA LEU A 201 -7.50 4.46 19.92
C LEU A 201 -8.77 4.39 20.77
N PHE A 202 -9.25 5.52 21.27
CA PHE A 202 -10.52 5.60 21.99
C PHE A 202 -11.68 5.06 21.14
N LYS A 203 -11.79 5.53 19.89
CA LYS A 203 -12.84 5.06 18.98
C LYS A 203 -12.72 3.55 18.70
N LYS A 204 -11.50 3.04 18.49
CA LYS A 204 -11.28 1.63 18.19
C LYS A 204 -11.52 0.75 19.42
N VAL A 205 -10.83 1.02 20.52
CA VAL A 205 -10.79 0.12 21.68
C VAL A 205 -12.03 0.26 22.55
N ILE A 206 -12.54 1.49 22.75
CA ILE A 206 -13.67 1.72 23.66
C ILE A 206 -15.01 1.68 22.93
N LEU A 207 -15.12 2.25 21.72
CA LEU A 207 -16.41 2.27 21.03
C LEU A 207 -16.58 1.03 20.13
N ALA A 208 -15.69 0.82 19.15
CA ALA A 208 -15.90 -0.21 18.15
C ALA A 208 -15.82 -1.62 18.74
N ASP A 209 -14.79 -1.93 19.54
CA ASP A 209 -14.60 -3.28 20.06
C ASP A 209 -15.68 -3.69 21.10
N ASN A 210 -16.25 -2.72 21.83
CA ASN A 210 -17.37 -3.00 22.76
C ASN A 210 -18.74 -3.08 22.06
N LEU A 211 -18.89 -2.48 20.86
CA LEU A 211 -20.15 -2.56 20.10
C LEU A 211 -20.22 -3.83 19.22
N THR A 212 -19.14 -4.55 19.06
CA THR A 212 -19.07 -5.80 18.28
C THR A 212 -19.26 -7.06 19.15
N LEU A 213 -19.45 -6.89 20.47
CA LEU A 213 -19.85 -7.93 21.42
C LEU A 213 -21.36 -8.00 21.53
#